data_48d614a5c18e4a74917260701aa9fffe
#
_entry.id   48d614a5c18e4a74917260701aa9fffe
#
_cell.length_a   1.000
_cell.length_b   1.000
_cell.length_c   1.000
_cell.angle_alpha   90.00
_cell.angle_beta   90.00
_cell.angle_gamma   90.00
#
_symmetry.space_group_name_H-M   'P 1'
#
loop_
_entity.id
_entity.type
_entity.pdbx_description
1 polymer ?
#
loop_
_entity_poly.entity_id
_entity_poly.type
_entity_poly.pdbx_seq_one_letter_code
_entity_poly.pdbx_strand_id
1 'polypeptide(L)'
;EDQSNVPIFKLFSEISLYPQVKDLHYPKAGQQNPSMSIFVSKSKGGGSKRLFSGHQKDIYLPWMKWINNQEIVFMEMDRLQKKWQFIHTNIKKIKLSRGLSESDMSGWVDLHRNYFFLKNEDVLWLSEQDGWRHIYLHSKNGKKIRQITQGNWEVKNIIHFDEISKKIYFISNKESVFENRFYSIDFDGNNLKLLTSEEGSHSIKVLPEKNMFIDSFSSLREPTKHLLKKMNGELIKVLSETDKSQFNAYDWSFPEIIQFESEDKSVKLDGIITYPPDFNKKKRYPLIVYGYGMPGTQIV
;
A
#
# COMPACT_ATOMS: atom_id res chain seq x y z
N GLU A 1 5.22 -24.70 -1.38
CA GLU A 1 6.41 -24.25 -2.12
C GLU A 1 7.40 -25.40 -2.21
N ASP A 2 7.92 -25.68 -3.41
CA ASP A 2 8.95 -26.68 -3.68
C ASP A 2 10.19 -25.96 -4.19
N GLN A 3 11.26 -26.01 -3.39
CA GLN A 3 12.54 -25.33 -3.63
C GLN A 3 13.64 -26.29 -4.12
N SER A 4 13.30 -27.55 -4.41
CA SER A 4 14.29 -28.61 -4.73
C SER A 4 15.25 -28.25 -5.87
N ASN A 5 14.77 -27.44 -6.83
CA ASN A 5 15.55 -26.99 -7.98
C ASN A 5 16.10 -25.55 -7.85
N VAL A 6 15.92 -24.92 -6.69
CA VAL A 6 16.43 -23.55 -6.46
C VAL A 6 17.86 -23.60 -5.96
N PRO A 7 18.79 -22.86 -6.59
CA PRO A 7 20.17 -22.79 -6.14
C PRO A 7 20.31 -22.30 -4.71
N ILE A 8 21.30 -22.83 -4.01
CA ILE A 8 21.62 -22.45 -2.63
C ILE A 8 22.62 -21.28 -2.66
N PHE A 9 22.25 -20.21 -1.97
CA PHE A 9 23.12 -19.08 -1.66
C PHE A 9 23.55 -19.17 -0.19
N LYS A 10 24.87 -19.04 0.05
CA LYS A 10 25.41 -19.09 1.42
C LYS A 10 25.47 -17.69 2.00
N LEU A 11 24.76 -17.47 3.09
CA LEU A 11 24.85 -16.26 3.90
C LEU A 11 25.82 -16.48 5.04
N PHE A 12 26.73 -15.55 5.23
CA PHE A 12 27.70 -15.55 6.34
C PHE A 12 27.23 -14.56 7.40
N SER A 13 27.23 -14.97 8.67
CA SER A 13 27.06 -14.05 9.78
C SER A 13 28.37 -13.34 10.06
N GLU A 14 28.42 -12.02 9.89
CA GLU A 14 29.61 -11.20 10.14
C GLU A 14 29.73 -10.72 11.60
N ILE A 15 28.70 -10.98 12.44
CA ILE A 15 28.64 -10.45 13.81
C ILE A 15 29.36 -11.34 14.82
N SER A 16 29.42 -12.67 14.56
CA SER A 16 30.04 -13.62 15.47
C SER A 16 31.54 -13.81 15.22
N LEU A 17 32.30 -14.06 16.30
CA LEU A 17 33.75 -14.31 16.22
C LEU A 17 34.09 -15.45 15.25
N TYR A 18 33.25 -16.46 15.19
CA TYR A 18 33.30 -17.54 14.21
C TYR A 18 32.08 -17.44 13.29
N PRO A 19 32.26 -17.07 12.00
CA PRO A 19 31.14 -16.91 11.08
C PRO A 19 30.31 -18.18 10.96
N GLN A 20 29.00 -18.03 11.14
CA GLN A 20 28.05 -19.10 10.86
C GLN A 20 27.57 -18.98 9.42
N VAL A 21 27.45 -20.12 8.74
CA VAL A 21 26.92 -20.18 7.37
C VAL A 21 25.47 -20.62 7.42
N LYS A 22 24.59 -19.83 6.81
CA LYS A 22 23.19 -20.18 6.59
C LYS A 22 22.96 -20.45 5.12
N ASP A 23 22.50 -21.63 4.78
CA ASP A 23 22.06 -21.99 3.44
C ASP A 23 20.66 -21.40 3.18
N LEU A 24 20.53 -20.65 2.06
CA LEU A 24 19.31 -20.03 1.61
C LEU A 24 19.03 -20.43 0.16
N HIS A 25 17.88 -21.04 -0.10
CA HIS A 25 17.41 -21.22 -1.47
C HIS A 25 17.05 -19.86 -2.05
N TYR A 26 17.90 -19.33 -2.93
CA TYR A 26 17.76 -17.97 -3.47
C TYR A 26 18.03 -17.94 -4.96
N PRO A 27 16.98 -17.81 -5.79
CA PRO A 27 17.14 -17.74 -7.23
C PRO A 27 17.64 -16.34 -7.61
N LYS A 28 18.81 -16.26 -8.24
CA LYS A 28 19.27 -15.01 -8.87
C LYS A 28 18.55 -14.80 -10.20
N ALA A 29 18.69 -13.60 -10.78
CA ALA A 29 18.15 -13.30 -12.10
C ALA A 29 18.55 -14.38 -13.13
N GLY A 30 17.59 -14.85 -13.89
CA GLY A 30 17.77 -15.93 -14.89
C GLY A 30 17.76 -17.35 -14.32
N GLN A 31 17.76 -17.55 -13.00
CA GLN A 31 17.65 -18.87 -12.39
C GLN A 31 16.21 -19.27 -12.12
N GLN A 32 15.97 -20.56 -11.91
CA GLN A 32 14.63 -21.10 -11.67
C GLN A 32 14.07 -20.68 -10.33
N ASN A 33 12.82 -20.23 -10.31
CA ASN A 33 12.05 -19.97 -9.08
C ASN A 33 11.53 -21.28 -8.46
N PRO A 34 11.14 -21.25 -7.16
CA PRO A 34 10.40 -22.34 -6.55
C PRO A 34 9.08 -22.64 -7.29
N SER A 35 8.67 -23.90 -7.32
CA SER A 35 7.33 -24.24 -7.78
C SER A 35 6.29 -24.00 -6.70
N MET A 36 5.17 -23.39 -7.07
CA MET A 36 4.10 -23.03 -6.16
C MET A 36 2.88 -23.93 -6.35
N SER A 37 2.29 -24.38 -5.24
CA SER A 37 1.02 -25.13 -5.26
C SER A 37 0.14 -24.72 -4.09
N ILE A 38 -1.18 -24.81 -4.26
CA ILE A 38 -2.14 -24.51 -3.20
C ILE A 38 -2.86 -25.79 -2.81
N PHE A 39 -2.90 -26.05 -1.51
CA PHE A 39 -3.60 -27.20 -0.91
C PHE A 39 -4.61 -26.72 0.13
N VAL A 40 -5.67 -27.48 0.32
CA VAL A 40 -6.63 -27.34 1.41
C VAL A 40 -6.66 -28.59 2.24
N SER A 41 -6.73 -28.44 3.57
CA SER A 41 -6.90 -29.53 4.53
C SER A 41 -7.95 -29.16 5.58
N LYS A 42 -8.48 -30.17 6.29
CA LYS A 42 -9.38 -29.92 7.42
C LYS A 42 -8.58 -29.39 8.61
N SER A 43 -9.16 -28.46 9.39
CA SER A 43 -8.52 -27.90 10.58
C SER A 43 -8.15 -28.92 11.65
N LYS A 44 -8.87 -30.05 11.74
CA LYS A 44 -8.62 -31.16 12.65
C LYS A 44 -7.60 -32.19 12.14
N GLY A 45 -6.91 -31.88 11.04
CA GLY A 45 -5.99 -32.81 10.38
C GLY A 45 -6.70 -33.75 9.40
N GLY A 46 -5.91 -34.61 8.75
CA GLY A 46 -6.33 -35.50 7.68
C GLY A 46 -5.65 -35.18 6.36
N GLY A 47 -6.03 -35.87 5.28
CA GLY A 47 -5.42 -35.67 3.96
C GLY A 47 -5.64 -34.25 3.43
N SER A 48 -4.65 -33.76 2.69
CA SER A 48 -4.75 -32.52 1.93
C SER A 48 -5.21 -32.75 0.50
N LYS A 49 -5.89 -31.77 -0.07
CA LYS A 49 -6.38 -31.79 -1.43
C LYS A 49 -5.76 -30.63 -2.21
N ARG A 50 -5.10 -30.93 -3.33
CA ARG A 50 -4.47 -29.88 -4.17
C ARG A 50 -5.54 -29.15 -4.96
N LEU A 51 -5.60 -27.85 -4.79
CA LEU A 51 -6.50 -26.94 -5.49
C LEU A 51 -5.89 -26.35 -6.76
N PHE A 52 -4.57 -26.09 -6.72
CA PHE A 52 -3.83 -25.51 -7.82
C PHE A 52 -2.41 -26.09 -7.87
N SER A 53 -1.88 -26.29 -9.07
CA SER A 53 -0.49 -26.63 -9.32
C SER A 53 0.15 -25.62 -10.27
N GLY A 54 1.18 -24.95 -9.79
CA GLY A 54 2.08 -24.11 -10.57
C GLY A 54 3.35 -24.84 -11.02
N HIS A 55 3.36 -26.18 -10.93
CA HIS A 55 4.50 -26.97 -11.42
C HIS A 55 4.76 -26.66 -12.89
N GLN A 56 6.03 -26.45 -13.28
CA GLN A 56 6.49 -26.02 -14.59
C GLN A 56 6.02 -24.61 -15.04
N LYS A 57 5.41 -23.82 -14.13
CA LYS A 57 5.10 -22.42 -14.39
C LYS A 57 6.09 -21.53 -13.64
N ASP A 58 6.62 -20.51 -14.31
CA ASP A 58 7.46 -19.48 -13.70
C ASP A 58 6.58 -18.32 -13.22
N ILE A 59 5.93 -18.53 -12.07
CA ILE A 59 4.93 -17.63 -11.51
C ILE A 59 5.15 -17.38 -10.03
N TYR A 60 4.58 -16.28 -9.55
CA TYR A 60 4.40 -16.00 -8.14
C TYR A 60 2.93 -16.18 -7.74
N LEU A 61 2.70 -16.55 -6.47
CA LEU A 61 1.40 -16.51 -5.81
C LEU A 61 1.50 -15.53 -4.63
N PRO A 62 1.49 -14.22 -4.89
CA PRO A 62 1.79 -13.21 -3.87
C PRO A 62 0.75 -13.16 -2.75
N TRP A 63 -0.47 -13.64 -3.03
CA TRP A 63 -1.59 -13.45 -2.16
C TRP A 63 -2.71 -14.47 -2.37
N MET A 64 -3.40 -14.84 -1.29
CA MET A 64 -4.62 -15.64 -1.33
C MET A 64 -5.54 -15.29 -0.15
N LYS A 65 -6.85 -15.48 -0.35
CA LYS A 65 -7.89 -15.22 0.65
C LYS A 65 -9.09 -16.15 0.48
N TRP A 66 -9.73 -16.49 1.59
CA TRP A 66 -11.08 -17.04 1.59
C TRP A 66 -12.08 -15.93 1.27
N ILE A 67 -12.95 -16.15 0.27
CA ILE A 67 -14.09 -15.27 -0.02
C ILE A 67 -15.30 -15.71 0.81
N ASN A 68 -15.48 -17.00 0.92
CA ASN A 68 -16.50 -17.63 1.75
C ASN A 68 -16.04 -19.02 2.20
N ASN A 69 -16.89 -19.78 2.92
CA ASN A 69 -16.54 -21.10 3.48
C ASN A 69 -16.20 -22.18 2.43
N GLN A 70 -16.38 -21.93 1.15
CA GLN A 70 -16.17 -22.91 0.09
C GLN A 70 -15.30 -22.41 -1.07
N GLU A 71 -14.96 -21.13 -1.07
CA GLU A 71 -14.24 -20.53 -2.18
C GLU A 71 -13.06 -19.72 -1.70
N ILE A 72 -11.91 -19.94 -2.34
CA ILE A 72 -10.73 -19.10 -2.22
C ILE A 72 -10.46 -18.38 -3.53
N VAL A 73 -9.85 -17.22 -3.41
CA VAL A 73 -9.23 -16.49 -4.51
C VAL A 73 -7.75 -16.37 -4.23
N PHE A 74 -6.94 -16.50 -5.24
CA PHE A 74 -5.51 -16.24 -5.17
C PHE A 74 -5.05 -15.45 -6.39
N MET A 75 -3.94 -14.76 -6.25
CA MET A 75 -3.32 -14.02 -7.33
C MET A 75 -2.24 -14.89 -7.98
N GLU A 76 -2.33 -15.08 -9.29
CA GLU A 76 -1.29 -15.64 -10.14
C GLU A 76 -0.59 -14.47 -10.85
N MET A 77 0.72 -14.34 -10.72
CA MET A 77 1.52 -13.28 -11.32
C MET A 77 2.67 -13.88 -12.10
N ASP A 78 2.98 -13.34 -13.27
CA ASP A 78 4.13 -13.76 -14.05
C ASP A 78 5.45 -13.29 -13.41
N ARG A 79 6.56 -13.96 -13.72
CA ARG A 79 7.86 -13.67 -13.13
C ARG A 79 8.34 -12.24 -13.37
N LEU A 80 8.05 -11.67 -14.54
CA LEU A 80 8.44 -10.31 -14.88
C LEU A 80 7.55 -9.26 -14.22
N GLN A 81 6.51 -9.70 -13.48
CA GLN A 81 5.56 -8.83 -12.78
C GLN A 81 4.83 -7.86 -13.72
N LYS A 82 4.70 -8.23 -14.98
CA LYS A 82 3.99 -7.43 -15.98
C LYS A 82 2.50 -7.70 -16.03
N LYS A 83 2.09 -8.82 -15.44
CA LYS A 83 0.68 -9.23 -15.43
C LYS A 83 0.37 -10.04 -14.19
N TRP A 84 -0.78 -9.77 -13.59
CA TRP A 84 -1.38 -10.65 -12.59
C TRP A 84 -2.86 -10.89 -12.89
N GLN A 85 -3.41 -11.96 -12.30
CA GLN A 85 -4.81 -12.33 -12.43
C GLN A 85 -5.31 -12.98 -11.15
N PHE A 86 -6.54 -12.67 -10.74
CA PHE A 86 -7.25 -13.42 -9.72
C PHE A 86 -7.74 -14.74 -10.29
N ILE A 87 -7.48 -15.81 -9.57
CA ILE A 87 -7.98 -17.14 -9.84
C ILE A 87 -8.89 -17.54 -8.68
N HIS A 88 -10.12 -17.82 -8.99
CA HIS A 88 -11.13 -18.32 -8.06
C HIS A 88 -11.20 -19.83 -8.12
N THR A 89 -11.30 -20.50 -6.98
CA THR A 89 -11.53 -21.95 -6.93
C THR A 89 -12.44 -22.36 -5.77
N ASN A 90 -13.39 -23.24 -6.08
CA ASN A 90 -14.22 -23.87 -5.06
C ASN A 90 -13.52 -25.13 -4.55
N ILE A 91 -13.37 -25.25 -3.22
CA ILE A 91 -12.62 -26.35 -2.57
C ILE A 91 -13.24 -27.75 -2.76
N LYS A 92 -14.55 -27.81 -3.10
CA LYS A 92 -15.22 -29.10 -3.36
C LYS A 92 -15.10 -29.50 -4.84
N LYS A 93 -15.36 -28.56 -5.76
CA LYS A 93 -15.43 -28.84 -7.21
C LYS A 93 -14.08 -28.76 -7.91
N ILE A 94 -13.08 -28.08 -7.32
CA ILE A 94 -11.74 -27.81 -7.89
C ILE A 94 -11.82 -27.25 -9.32
N LYS A 95 -12.77 -26.38 -9.57
CA LYS A 95 -12.89 -25.70 -10.85
C LYS A 95 -12.27 -24.30 -10.72
N LEU A 96 -11.23 -24.04 -11.50
CA LEU A 96 -10.60 -22.73 -11.58
C LEU A 96 -11.42 -21.84 -12.52
N SER A 97 -11.64 -20.59 -12.10
CA SER A 97 -12.19 -19.54 -12.93
C SER A 97 -11.36 -18.25 -12.79
N ARG A 98 -11.23 -17.54 -13.90
CA ARG A 98 -10.47 -16.29 -13.96
C ARG A 98 -11.33 -15.12 -13.54
N GLY A 99 -10.76 -14.24 -12.71
CA GLY A 99 -11.37 -13.00 -12.25
C GLY A 99 -10.66 -11.76 -12.79
N LEU A 100 -10.59 -10.72 -11.96
CA LEU A 100 -9.89 -9.48 -12.24
C LEU A 100 -8.44 -9.73 -12.64
N SER A 101 -7.95 -8.98 -13.61
CA SER A 101 -6.54 -8.98 -14.02
C SER A 101 -6.08 -7.58 -14.36
N GLU A 102 -4.79 -7.35 -14.22
CA GLU A 102 -4.12 -6.11 -14.59
C GLU A 102 -2.80 -6.41 -15.28
N SER A 103 -2.39 -5.55 -16.21
CA SER A 103 -1.12 -5.71 -16.91
C SER A 103 -0.55 -4.35 -17.29
N ASP A 104 0.78 -4.23 -17.17
CA ASP A 104 1.57 -3.13 -17.70
C ASP A 104 2.76 -3.69 -18.49
N MET A 105 2.75 -3.51 -19.80
CA MET A 105 3.80 -4.03 -20.67
C MET A 105 4.99 -3.07 -20.78
N SER A 106 4.83 -1.82 -20.38
CA SER A 106 5.90 -0.81 -20.39
C SER A 106 6.78 -0.85 -19.14
N GLY A 107 6.20 -1.25 -18.00
CA GLY A 107 6.86 -1.33 -16.72
C GLY A 107 6.60 -2.67 -16.00
N TRP A 108 6.08 -2.57 -14.80
CA TRP A 108 5.57 -3.69 -13.99
C TRP A 108 4.29 -3.24 -13.29
N VAL A 109 3.48 -4.20 -12.88
CA VAL A 109 2.27 -3.93 -12.09
C VAL A 109 2.63 -3.94 -10.61
N ASP A 110 2.38 -2.83 -9.94
CA ASP A 110 2.64 -2.69 -8.51
C ASP A 110 1.68 -3.56 -7.69
N LEU A 111 2.23 -4.29 -6.72
CA LEU A 111 1.45 -5.12 -5.82
C LEU A 111 1.07 -4.31 -4.59
N HIS A 112 -0.17 -3.95 -4.48
CA HIS A 112 -0.74 -3.42 -3.24
C HIS A 112 -1.77 -4.39 -2.66
N ARG A 113 -2.06 -4.26 -1.37
CA ARG A 113 -3.02 -5.14 -0.67
C ARG A 113 -4.39 -4.50 -0.50
N ASN A 114 -4.73 -3.53 -1.35
CA ASN A 114 -5.97 -2.76 -1.29
C ASN A 114 -7.02 -3.33 -2.24
N TYR A 115 -7.55 -4.49 -1.87
CA TYR A 115 -8.67 -5.13 -2.56
C TYR A 115 -9.69 -5.61 -1.53
N PHE A 116 -10.95 -5.32 -1.79
CA PHE A 116 -12.05 -5.66 -0.93
C PHE A 116 -13.13 -6.36 -1.74
N PHE A 117 -13.52 -7.55 -1.30
CA PHE A 117 -14.64 -8.28 -1.89
C PHE A 117 -15.91 -7.85 -1.18
N LEU A 118 -16.90 -7.42 -1.96
CA LEU A 118 -18.22 -7.08 -1.50
C LEU A 118 -19.06 -8.35 -1.32
N LYS A 119 -20.23 -8.24 -0.64
CA LYS A 119 -21.14 -9.39 -0.42
C LYS A 119 -21.65 -10.02 -1.70
N ASN A 120 -21.78 -9.23 -2.77
CA ASN A 120 -22.17 -9.69 -4.12
C ASN A 120 -20.97 -10.23 -4.93
N GLU A 121 -19.80 -10.37 -4.27
CA GLU A 121 -18.52 -10.82 -4.85
C GLU A 121 -17.88 -9.84 -5.85
N ASP A 122 -18.39 -8.63 -6.02
CA ASP A 122 -17.69 -7.57 -6.71
C ASP A 122 -16.44 -7.15 -5.93
N VAL A 123 -15.49 -6.52 -6.61
CA VAL A 123 -14.17 -6.18 -6.06
C VAL A 123 -13.94 -4.69 -6.16
N LEU A 124 -13.71 -4.05 -5.01
CA LEU A 124 -13.06 -2.74 -4.95
C LEU A 124 -11.56 -2.93 -5.06
N TRP A 125 -10.94 -2.21 -5.98
CA TRP A 125 -9.55 -2.35 -6.35
C TRP A 125 -8.90 -0.99 -6.56
N LEU A 126 -7.63 -0.83 -6.17
CA LEU A 126 -6.81 0.31 -6.57
C LEU A 126 -6.04 -0.05 -7.83
N SER A 127 -6.09 0.81 -8.85
CA SER A 127 -5.39 0.63 -10.12
C SER A 127 -4.82 1.93 -10.64
N GLU A 128 -3.71 1.84 -11.35
CA GLU A 128 -3.02 2.95 -12.01
C GLU A 128 -3.30 3.00 -13.52
N GLN A 129 -4.34 2.28 -13.99
CA GLN A 129 -4.65 2.11 -15.41
C GLN A 129 -4.95 3.40 -16.19
N ASP A 130 -5.20 4.52 -15.51
CA ASP A 130 -5.41 5.85 -16.11
C ASP A 130 -4.24 6.81 -15.85
N GLY A 131 -3.10 6.31 -15.34
CA GLY A 131 -1.90 7.07 -15.02
C GLY A 131 -1.79 7.53 -13.58
N TRP A 132 -2.86 7.41 -12.78
CA TRP A 132 -2.90 7.70 -11.36
C TRP A 132 -3.58 6.56 -10.59
N ARG A 133 -3.22 6.37 -9.33
CA ARG A 133 -3.82 5.33 -8.51
C ARG A 133 -5.21 5.74 -8.03
N HIS A 134 -6.24 5.09 -8.56
CA HIS A 134 -7.64 5.36 -8.27
C HIS A 134 -8.43 4.12 -7.84
N ILE A 135 -9.61 4.35 -7.25
CA ILE A 135 -10.53 3.31 -6.83
C ILE A 135 -11.40 2.89 -8.00
N TYR A 136 -11.43 1.59 -8.27
CA TYR A 136 -12.28 0.96 -9.27
C TYR A 136 -13.18 -0.10 -8.65
N LEU A 137 -14.36 -0.24 -9.19
CA LEU A 137 -15.28 -1.33 -8.91
C LEU A 137 -15.31 -2.28 -10.12
N HIS A 138 -15.04 -3.55 -9.86
CA HIS A 138 -15.11 -4.62 -10.86
C HIS A 138 -16.04 -5.71 -10.38
N SER A 139 -16.67 -6.41 -11.32
CA SER A 139 -17.37 -7.66 -11.01
C SER A 139 -16.39 -8.79 -10.72
N LYS A 140 -16.85 -9.86 -10.09
CA LYS A 140 -16.06 -11.07 -9.78
C LYS A 140 -15.25 -11.60 -10.99
N ASN A 141 -15.83 -11.54 -12.18
CA ASN A 141 -15.19 -12.00 -13.43
C ASN A 141 -14.23 -10.97 -14.05
N GLY A 142 -13.96 -9.87 -13.37
CA GLY A 142 -13.00 -8.85 -13.78
C GLY A 142 -13.54 -7.77 -14.73
N LYS A 143 -14.83 -7.78 -15.07
CA LYS A 143 -15.42 -6.71 -15.88
C LYS A 143 -15.46 -5.42 -15.04
N LYS A 144 -14.88 -4.33 -15.56
CA LYS A 144 -14.97 -3.01 -14.94
C LYS A 144 -16.41 -2.53 -14.90
N ILE A 145 -16.91 -2.26 -13.71
CA ILE A 145 -18.26 -1.69 -13.49
C ILE A 145 -18.14 -0.17 -13.50
N ARG A 146 -17.16 0.38 -12.75
CA ARG A 146 -17.00 1.83 -12.58
C ARG A 146 -15.59 2.21 -12.11
N GLN A 147 -15.12 3.37 -12.53
CA GLN A 147 -14.08 4.12 -11.86
C GLN A 147 -14.77 5.07 -10.85
N ILE A 148 -14.35 5.03 -9.60
CA ILE A 148 -15.01 5.76 -8.50
C ILE A 148 -14.31 7.08 -8.22
N THR A 149 -12.98 7.10 -8.24
CA THR A 149 -12.17 8.32 -8.09
C THR A 149 -11.42 8.61 -9.37
N GLN A 150 -11.13 9.89 -9.64
CA GLN A 150 -10.40 10.33 -10.83
C GLN A 150 -9.69 11.66 -10.59
N GLY A 151 -8.68 11.97 -11.39
CA GLY A 151 -7.94 13.24 -11.35
C GLY A 151 -6.42 13.03 -11.26
N ASN A 152 -5.66 14.13 -11.21
CA ASN A 152 -4.19 14.12 -11.17
C ASN A 152 -3.69 14.01 -9.71
N TRP A 153 -4.09 12.97 -9.01
CA TRP A 153 -3.77 12.68 -7.63
C TRP A 153 -3.97 11.19 -7.34
N GLU A 154 -3.46 10.70 -6.22
CA GLU A 154 -3.49 9.28 -5.89
C GLU A 154 -4.34 8.97 -4.66
N VAL A 155 -5.05 7.87 -4.73
CA VAL A 155 -5.53 7.15 -3.56
C VAL A 155 -4.39 6.29 -3.01
N LYS A 156 -3.96 6.58 -1.78
CA LYS A 156 -2.88 5.79 -1.13
C LYS A 156 -3.41 4.47 -0.59
N ASN A 157 -4.53 4.49 0.11
CA ASN A 157 -5.15 3.30 0.71
C ASN A 157 -6.66 3.46 0.84
N ILE A 158 -7.42 2.40 0.58
CA ILE A 158 -8.80 2.26 1.04
C ILE A 158 -8.75 1.80 2.49
N ILE A 159 -9.27 2.58 3.41
CA ILE A 159 -9.24 2.31 4.85
C ILE A 159 -10.45 1.50 5.29
N HIS A 160 -11.62 1.86 4.76
CA HIS A 160 -12.88 1.22 5.10
C HIS A 160 -13.90 1.40 3.98
N PHE A 161 -14.83 0.49 3.87
CA PHE A 161 -16.02 0.67 3.06
C PHE A 161 -17.25 0.19 3.82
N ASP A 162 -18.33 0.90 3.67
CA ASP A 162 -19.62 0.58 4.25
C ASP A 162 -20.60 0.24 3.12
N GLU A 163 -20.95 -1.05 3.01
CA GLU A 163 -21.88 -1.51 1.99
C GLU A 163 -23.32 -1.04 2.25
N ILE A 164 -23.68 -0.74 3.49
CA ILE A 164 -25.05 -0.31 3.86
C ILE A 164 -25.25 1.14 3.42
N SER A 165 -24.36 2.05 3.84
CA SER A 165 -24.42 3.46 3.46
C SER A 165 -23.84 3.74 2.06
N LYS A 166 -23.28 2.73 1.39
CA LYS A 166 -22.62 2.84 0.08
C LYS A 166 -21.49 3.89 0.06
N LYS A 167 -20.66 3.90 1.12
CA LYS A 167 -19.51 4.82 1.26
C LYS A 167 -18.19 4.11 1.32
N ILE A 168 -17.18 4.74 0.70
CA ILE A 168 -15.78 4.34 0.75
C ILE A 168 -15.01 5.43 1.47
N TYR A 169 -14.12 5.01 2.36
CA TYR A 169 -13.24 5.87 3.15
C TYR A 169 -11.80 5.56 2.80
N PHE A 170 -11.01 6.58 2.43
CA PHE A 170 -9.68 6.37 1.87
C PHE A 170 -8.72 7.51 2.21
N ILE A 171 -7.42 7.21 2.13
CA ILE A 171 -6.34 8.19 2.23
C ILE A 171 -5.91 8.60 0.83
N SER A 172 -5.66 9.89 0.64
CA SER A 172 -5.23 10.47 -0.63
C SER A 172 -4.28 11.66 -0.42
N ASN A 173 -3.46 11.93 -1.44
CA ASN A 173 -2.62 13.12 -1.56
C ASN A 173 -3.26 14.23 -2.42
N LYS A 174 -4.60 14.23 -2.53
CA LYS A 174 -5.35 15.11 -3.44
C LYS A 174 -5.11 16.61 -3.19
N GLU A 175 -4.97 17.03 -1.94
CA GLU A 175 -4.73 18.44 -1.60
C GLU A 175 -3.26 18.85 -1.78
N SER A 176 -2.34 17.94 -1.48
CA SER A 176 -0.90 18.16 -1.57
C SER A 176 -0.16 16.84 -1.71
N VAL A 177 0.88 16.80 -2.52
CA VAL A 177 1.76 15.64 -2.68
C VAL A 177 2.51 15.29 -1.38
N PHE A 178 2.66 16.25 -0.47
CA PHE A 178 3.32 16.10 0.84
C PHE A 178 2.40 15.56 1.93
N GLU A 179 1.09 15.46 1.67
CA GLU A 179 0.11 15.19 2.70
C GLU A 179 -0.69 13.92 2.40
N ASN A 180 -1.07 13.25 3.47
CA ASN A 180 -1.98 12.13 3.42
C ASN A 180 -3.24 12.51 4.17
N ARG A 181 -4.32 12.81 3.45
CA ARG A 181 -5.58 13.24 4.05
C ARG A 181 -6.68 12.19 3.90
N PHE A 182 -7.64 12.22 4.80
CA PHE A 182 -8.73 11.25 4.87
C PHE A 182 -9.99 11.77 4.19
N TYR A 183 -10.57 10.94 3.34
CA TYR A 183 -11.74 11.25 2.52
C TYR A 183 -12.83 10.20 2.64
N SER A 184 -14.06 10.61 2.32
CA SER A 184 -15.14 9.70 1.97
C SER A 184 -15.69 10.03 0.57
N ILE A 185 -16.21 9.00 -0.11
CA ILE A 185 -16.88 9.11 -1.40
C ILE A 185 -17.99 8.06 -1.46
N ASP A 186 -19.06 8.34 -2.19
CA ASP A 186 -20.10 7.34 -2.43
C ASP A 186 -19.66 6.32 -3.50
N PHE A 187 -20.24 5.12 -3.50
CA PHE A 187 -19.91 4.06 -4.46
C PHE A 187 -20.19 4.45 -5.92
N ASP A 188 -21.02 5.44 -6.15
CA ASP A 188 -21.29 6.00 -7.48
C ASP A 188 -20.28 7.06 -7.94
N GLY A 189 -19.31 7.42 -7.08
CA GLY A 189 -18.30 8.43 -7.36
C GLY A 189 -18.69 9.86 -7.01
N ASN A 190 -19.88 10.05 -6.44
CA ASN A 190 -20.37 11.35 -6.01
C ASN A 190 -20.00 11.65 -4.55
N ASN A 191 -20.27 12.89 -4.10
CA ASN A 191 -20.16 13.32 -2.71
C ASN A 191 -18.76 13.10 -2.11
N LEU A 192 -17.70 13.35 -2.88
CA LEU A 192 -16.32 13.37 -2.38
C LEU A 192 -16.22 14.42 -1.27
N LYS A 193 -15.78 14.00 -0.07
CA LYS A 193 -15.67 14.85 1.11
C LYS A 193 -14.35 14.63 1.83
N LEU A 194 -13.65 15.72 2.13
CA LEU A 194 -12.49 15.74 3.03
C LEU A 194 -12.98 15.62 4.49
N LEU A 195 -12.40 14.70 5.26
CA LEU A 195 -12.76 14.41 6.66
C LEU A 195 -11.71 14.89 7.68
N THR A 196 -10.51 15.23 7.21
CA THR A 196 -9.43 15.82 8.01
C THR A 196 -9.12 17.21 7.47
N SER A 197 -9.25 18.25 8.31
CA SER A 197 -9.10 19.66 7.93
C SER A 197 -7.69 20.17 8.10
N GLU A 198 -6.93 19.59 9.03
CA GLU A 198 -5.58 20.00 9.38
C GLU A 198 -4.61 19.68 8.26
N GLU A 199 -3.71 20.60 7.92
CA GLU A 199 -2.64 20.42 6.92
C GLU A 199 -1.54 19.54 7.47
N GLY A 200 -1.29 18.39 6.82
CA GLY A 200 -0.28 17.43 7.24
C GLY A 200 -0.64 15.99 6.91
N SER A 201 0.04 15.07 7.56
CA SER A 201 -0.15 13.63 7.36
C SER A 201 -1.06 13.03 8.42
N HIS A 202 -2.02 12.25 7.96
CA HIS A 202 -3.03 11.58 8.77
C HIS A 202 -2.91 10.07 8.60
N SER A 203 -2.80 9.37 9.72
CA SER A 203 -2.90 7.90 9.78
C SER A 203 -4.18 7.53 10.51
N ILE A 204 -5.06 6.83 9.82
CA ILE A 204 -6.45 6.64 10.24
C ILE A 204 -6.70 5.20 10.69
N LYS A 205 -7.32 5.08 11.86
CA LYS A 205 -7.90 3.82 12.35
C LYS A 205 -9.41 3.99 12.54
N VAL A 206 -10.20 3.41 11.64
CA VAL A 206 -11.67 3.46 11.72
C VAL A 206 -12.17 2.50 12.80
N LEU A 207 -13.20 2.96 13.52
CA LEU A 207 -13.99 2.21 14.51
C LEU A 207 -15.44 2.12 13.99
N PRO A 208 -15.74 1.18 13.09
CA PRO A 208 -17.00 1.20 12.33
C PRO A 208 -18.24 1.10 13.22
N GLU A 209 -18.18 0.21 14.23
CA GLU A 209 -19.30 -0.01 15.17
C GLU A 209 -19.64 1.21 16.03
N LYS A 210 -18.70 2.16 16.15
CA LYS A 210 -18.88 3.40 16.90
C LYS A 210 -19.13 4.61 16.01
N ASN A 211 -19.11 4.44 14.69
CA ASN A 211 -19.19 5.51 13.71
C ASN A 211 -18.14 6.63 13.97
N MET A 212 -16.93 6.21 14.31
CA MET A 212 -15.80 7.08 14.70
C MET A 212 -14.49 6.61 14.06
N PHE A 213 -13.48 7.46 14.09
CA PHE A 213 -12.12 7.08 13.78
C PHE A 213 -11.11 7.77 14.71
N ILE A 214 -9.95 7.14 14.87
CA ILE A 214 -8.77 7.73 15.49
C ILE A 214 -7.90 8.26 14.36
N ASP A 215 -7.55 9.53 14.47
CA ASP A 215 -6.68 10.27 13.57
C ASP A 215 -5.34 10.53 14.26
N SER A 216 -4.28 9.89 13.77
CA SER A 216 -2.90 10.17 14.20
C SER A 216 -2.33 11.20 13.23
N PHE A 217 -2.38 12.45 13.63
CA PHE A 217 -2.00 13.61 12.84
C PHE A 217 -0.60 14.10 13.19
N SER A 218 0.17 14.49 12.17
CA SER A 218 1.42 15.26 12.34
C SER A 218 1.69 16.12 11.11
N SER A 219 2.51 17.16 11.26
CA SER A 219 3.00 18.00 10.16
C SER A 219 4.47 18.35 10.36
N LEU A 220 5.06 19.09 9.42
CA LEU A 220 6.44 19.59 9.56
C LEU A 220 6.64 20.49 10.80
N ARG A 221 5.56 21.06 11.35
CA ARG A 221 5.59 21.97 12.50
C ARG A 221 4.87 21.45 13.73
N GLU A 222 4.09 20.39 13.58
CA GLU A 222 3.28 19.80 14.64
C GLU A 222 3.69 18.35 14.89
N PRO A 223 4.20 18.03 16.08
CA PRO A 223 4.42 16.66 16.50
C PRO A 223 3.12 15.87 16.55
N THR A 224 3.22 14.55 16.60
CA THR A 224 2.07 13.66 16.55
C THR A 224 1.05 13.94 17.65
N LYS A 225 -0.21 14.07 17.22
CA LYS A 225 -1.41 14.11 18.07
C LYS A 225 -2.32 12.95 17.71
N HIS A 226 -3.03 12.41 18.67
CA HIS A 226 -4.07 11.41 18.46
C HIS A 226 -5.43 12.01 18.78
N LEU A 227 -6.29 12.03 17.77
CA LEU A 227 -7.59 12.68 17.83
C LEU A 227 -8.68 11.64 17.64
N LEU A 228 -9.73 11.67 18.45
CA LEU A 228 -10.95 10.91 18.23
C LEU A 228 -11.94 11.80 17.48
N LYS A 229 -12.38 11.36 16.30
CA LYS A 229 -13.31 12.10 15.43
C LYS A 229 -14.50 11.22 15.04
N LYS A 230 -15.66 11.85 14.78
CA LYS A 230 -16.80 11.20 14.11
C LYS A 230 -16.48 10.92 12.64
N MET A 231 -17.18 9.97 12.01
CA MET A 231 -17.02 9.68 10.58
C MET A 231 -17.41 10.84 9.63
N ASN A 232 -17.95 11.93 10.16
CA ASN A 232 -18.19 13.17 9.42
C ASN A 232 -17.02 14.17 9.49
N GLY A 233 -15.96 13.85 10.27
CA GLY A 233 -14.76 14.69 10.49
C GLY A 233 -14.81 15.54 11.77
N GLU A 234 -15.92 15.58 12.49
CA GLU A 234 -16.08 16.37 13.71
C GLU A 234 -15.19 15.83 14.84
N LEU A 235 -14.39 16.70 15.47
CA LEU A 235 -13.56 16.36 16.62
C LEU A 235 -14.42 16.08 17.86
N ILE A 236 -14.21 14.92 18.48
CA ILE A 236 -14.83 14.55 19.76
C ILE A 236 -13.88 14.86 20.91
N LYS A 237 -12.61 14.42 20.78
CA LYS A 237 -11.63 14.52 21.86
C LYS A 237 -10.21 14.41 21.35
N VAL A 238 -9.28 15.17 21.96
CA VAL A 238 -7.84 14.92 21.88
C VAL A 238 -7.52 13.78 22.84
N LEU A 239 -7.01 12.65 22.31
CA LEU A 239 -6.66 11.48 23.11
C LEU A 239 -5.28 11.62 23.73
N SER A 240 -4.33 12.13 22.96
CA SER A 240 -2.97 12.44 23.41
C SER A 240 -2.30 13.42 22.46
N GLU A 241 -1.36 14.18 22.99
CA GLU A 241 -0.45 15.09 22.29
C GLU A 241 0.98 14.82 22.73
N THR A 242 1.94 15.06 21.86
CA THR A 242 3.36 15.02 22.23
C THR A 242 3.69 16.22 23.12
N ASP A 243 4.36 15.96 24.25
CA ASP A 243 4.89 17.01 25.10
C ASP A 243 5.96 17.81 24.36
N LYS A 244 5.70 19.10 24.15
CA LYS A 244 6.61 20.02 23.46
C LYS A 244 7.66 20.64 24.37
N SER A 245 7.62 20.43 25.70
CA SER A 245 8.53 21.05 26.65
C SER A 245 9.99 20.72 26.35
N GLN A 246 10.29 19.50 25.97
CA GLN A 246 11.64 19.07 25.60
C GLN A 246 12.13 19.71 24.29
N PHE A 247 11.24 20.00 23.36
CA PHE A 247 11.59 20.69 22.11
C PHE A 247 11.98 22.14 22.38
N ASN A 248 11.34 22.80 23.35
CA ASN A 248 11.61 24.18 23.72
C ASN A 248 12.98 24.37 24.40
N ALA A 249 13.64 23.26 24.80
CA ALA A 249 14.99 23.30 25.37
C ALA A 249 16.10 23.43 24.29
N TYR A 250 15.74 23.33 23.01
CA TYR A 250 16.68 23.41 21.91
C TYR A 250 16.29 24.53 20.95
N ASP A 251 17.27 25.13 20.30
CA ASP A 251 17.04 26.03 19.17
C ASP A 251 16.71 25.19 17.92
N TRP A 252 15.48 25.27 17.44
CA TRP A 252 15.01 24.54 16.27
C TRP A 252 14.91 25.43 15.05
N SER A 253 15.30 24.86 13.90
CA SER A 253 14.91 25.36 12.59
C SER A 253 13.92 24.36 11.98
N PHE A 254 12.69 24.83 11.74
CA PHE A 254 11.70 23.97 11.07
C PHE A 254 12.10 23.73 9.62
N PRO A 255 11.86 22.52 9.09
CA PRO A 255 12.07 22.23 7.69
C PRO A 255 11.23 23.14 6.78
N GLU A 256 11.79 23.51 5.63
CA GLU A 256 11.11 24.26 4.58
C GLU A 256 10.98 23.39 3.35
N ILE A 257 9.81 23.43 2.69
CA ILE A 257 9.59 22.78 1.41
C ILE A 257 10.23 23.66 0.34
N ILE A 258 11.04 23.04 -0.52
CA ILE A 258 11.67 23.69 -1.67
C ILE A 258 11.29 22.97 -2.95
N GLN A 259 11.30 23.71 -4.07
CA GLN A 259 11.18 23.13 -5.41
C GLN A 259 12.41 23.49 -6.23
N PHE A 260 12.85 22.53 -7.04
CA PHE A 260 13.93 22.73 -8.00
C PHE A 260 13.66 21.94 -9.28
N GLU A 261 14.28 22.34 -10.37
CA GLU A 261 14.12 21.64 -11.64
C GLU A 261 15.05 20.43 -11.71
N SER A 262 14.59 19.36 -12.39
CA SER A 262 15.47 18.26 -12.82
C SER A 262 16.56 18.78 -13.75
N GLU A 263 17.66 18.03 -13.90
CA GLU A 263 18.79 18.41 -14.76
C GLU A 263 18.34 18.73 -16.21
N ASP A 264 17.45 17.92 -16.74
CA ASP A 264 16.86 18.10 -18.08
C ASP A 264 15.70 19.08 -18.13
N LYS A 265 15.34 19.69 -16.99
CA LYS A 265 14.23 20.64 -16.80
C LYS A 265 12.85 20.13 -17.21
N SER A 266 12.71 18.82 -17.31
CA SER A 266 11.44 18.19 -17.72
C SER A 266 10.41 18.15 -16.59
N VAL A 267 10.87 18.11 -15.32
CA VAL A 267 10.01 18.02 -14.14
C VAL A 267 10.52 18.93 -13.03
N LYS A 268 9.58 19.40 -12.20
CA LYS A 268 9.89 20.02 -10.90
C LYS A 268 9.97 18.93 -9.85
N LEU A 269 11.04 18.96 -9.08
CA LEU A 269 11.29 18.08 -7.96
C LEU A 269 11.03 18.83 -6.66
N ASP A 270 10.45 18.13 -5.71
CA ASP A 270 10.20 18.64 -4.38
C ASP A 270 11.29 18.14 -3.41
N GLY A 271 11.64 18.98 -2.45
CA GLY A 271 12.61 18.67 -1.42
C GLY A 271 12.26 19.33 -0.10
N ILE A 272 12.90 18.86 0.96
CA ILE A 272 12.86 19.50 2.28
C ILE A 272 14.27 19.94 2.62
N ILE A 273 14.43 21.20 3.05
CA ILE A 273 15.68 21.73 3.56
C ILE A 273 15.52 22.11 5.02
N THR A 274 16.48 21.71 5.86
CA THR A 274 16.58 22.15 7.25
C THR A 274 17.86 22.96 7.42
N TYR A 275 17.72 24.20 7.80
CA TYR A 275 18.84 25.07 8.08
C TYR A 275 19.30 24.92 9.54
N PRO A 276 20.59 25.20 9.86
CA PRO A 276 21.00 25.34 11.25
C PRO A 276 20.26 26.51 11.91
N PRO A 277 20.04 26.48 13.25
CA PRO A 277 19.27 27.54 13.94
C PRO A 277 19.83 28.94 13.75
N ASP A 278 21.16 29.07 13.65
CA ASP A 278 21.88 30.34 13.46
C ASP A 278 22.18 30.62 11.96
N PHE A 279 21.38 30.09 11.06
CA PHE A 279 21.61 30.20 9.61
C PHE A 279 21.77 31.65 9.14
N ASN A 280 22.86 31.90 8.43
CA ASN A 280 23.15 33.18 7.83
C ASN A 280 23.44 33.02 6.34
N LYS A 281 22.58 33.58 5.49
CA LYS A 281 22.70 33.51 4.02
C LYS A 281 24.05 34.02 3.45
N LYS A 282 24.80 34.82 4.22
CA LYS A 282 26.13 35.33 3.84
C LYS A 282 27.26 34.36 4.12
N LYS A 283 27.03 33.27 4.85
CA LYS A 283 28.01 32.24 5.18
C LYS A 283 27.81 31.00 4.29
N ARG A 284 28.88 30.24 4.15
CA ARG A 284 28.83 28.90 3.53
C ARG A 284 28.76 27.83 4.61
N TYR A 285 27.96 26.82 4.38
CA TYR A 285 27.75 25.68 5.26
C TYR A 285 28.02 24.36 4.54
N PRO A 286 28.52 23.32 5.20
CA PRO A 286 28.46 21.98 4.68
C PRO A 286 27.01 21.59 4.37
N LEU A 287 26.79 20.90 3.25
CA LEU A 287 25.48 20.39 2.85
C LEU A 287 25.48 18.86 2.91
N ILE A 288 24.51 18.29 3.61
CA ILE A 288 24.22 16.86 3.58
C ILE A 288 22.97 16.67 2.74
N VAL A 289 23.11 15.89 1.66
CA VAL A 289 22.00 15.54 0.78
C VAL A 289 21.60 14.10 1.04
N TYR A 290 20.34 13.88 1.30
CA TYR A 290 19.73 12.55 1.39
C TYR A 290 18.64 12.42 0.35
N GLY A 291 18.67 11.35 -0.42
CA GLY A 291 17.69 11.10 -1.47
C GLY A 291 17.44 9.60 -1.63
N TYR A 292 16.23 9.25 -2.03
CA TYR A 292 15.87 7.87 -2.34
C TYR A 292 14.88 7.85 -3.52
N GLY A 293 15.28 7.23 -4.62
CA GLY A 293 14.60 7.33 -5.91
C GLY A 293 13.90 6.06 -6.37
N MET A 294 13.27 5.28 -5.47
CA MET A 294 12.44 4.15 -5.91
C MET A 294 11.01 4.59 -6.24
N PRO A 295 10.37 3.99 -7.27
CA PRO A 295 8.96 4.21 -7.56
C PRO A 295 8.08 3.99 -6.32
N GLY A 296 7.10 4.87 -6.14
CA GLY A 296 6.18 4.81 -4.99
C GLY A 296 6.78 5.21 -3.64
N THR A 297 8.08 5.56 -3.57
CA THR A 297 8.72 6.03 -2.35
C THR A 297 8.72 7.55 -2.31
N GLN A 298 8.28 8.11 -1.19
CA GLN A 298 8.32 9.53 -0.89
C GLN A 298 8.97 9.71 0.48
N ILE A 299 9.98 10.57 0.56
CA ILE A 299 10.72 10.89 1.80
C ILE A 299 10.57 12.36 2.21
N VAL A 300 9.73 13.07 1.50
CA VAL A 300 9.40 14.49 1.72
C VAL A 300 7.95 14.61 2.15
#